data_ec01ee97e071fe9d3822e377cd009c56
#
_entry.id   ec01ee97e071fe9d3822e377cd009c56
#
_cell.length_a   1.000
_cell.length_b   1.000
_cell.length_c   1.000
_cell.angle_alpha   90.00
_cell.angle_beta   90.00
_cell.angle_gamma   90.00
#
_symmetry.space_group_name_H-M   'P 1'
#
loop_
_entity.id
_entity.type
_entity.pdbx_description
1 polymer ?
#
loop_
_entity_poly.entity_id
_entity_poly.type
_entity_poly.pdbx_seq_one_letter_code
_entity_poly.pdbx_strand_id
1 'polypeptide(L)'
;MNSRSTSFIAPLIALCTATLAVAPALAADPIVFTSWGGTTQSSQQKNWAQPFTQATGINVLMDGPTDYGKLKAMVDSGNVNWDVVDVEGDFAYAAQQAGLIEPIDYSVVKKDELDPRFATPAAVGSFYYSFVLGYNKAKYAGAQPQAWSDLFDTKKFPGKRTLYKWSAPGVLEIALLADGVPANKLYPLDLDRAFKKLDTIKGDIVWWSGGAQSQQLLASGEAPIGMFWNGRLHALEQTGVPVGISWNQNLTAADMLVIPKGAKHKAEAMKYLAAATSPQAQAKFATDTGYAPVNVKSAALMSPAVAKTLPDQYKSSQINLDMKYWAENRDAIAKRWYAWQSK
;
A
#
# COMPACT_ATOMS: atom_id res chain seq x y z
N MET A 1 17.83 -85.92 57.78
CA MET A 1 16.75 -85.65 56.79
C MET A 1 17.01 -84.28 56.24
N ASN A 2 17.42 -84.20 54.98
CA ASN A 2 17.92 -82.98 54.31
C ASN A 2 16.76 -82.20 53.68
N SER A 3 16.63 -80.89 53.98
CA SER A 3 15.78 -79.99 53.28
C SER A 3 16.66 -79.04 52.49
N ARG A 4 16.59 -79.13 51.14
CA ARG A 4 17.27 -78.25 50.24
C ARG A 4 16.36 -77.01 49.96
N SER A 5 16.81 -75.82 50.29
CA SER A 5 16.18 -74.55 49.90
C SER A 5 16.75 -74.15 48.58
N THR A 6 15.88 -74.02 47.60
CA THR A 6 16.17 -73.45 46.22
C THR A 6 15.90 -71.99 46.25
N SER A 7 16.98 -71.18 46.08
CA SER A 7 16.89 -69.73 45.89
C SER A 7 16.57 -69.37 44.40
N PHE A 8 15.43 -68.69 44.14
CA PHE A 8 15.10 -68.11 42.83
C PHE A 8 15.72 -66.74 42.76
N ILE A 9 16.63 -66.51 41.79
CA ILE A 9 17.16 -65.23 41.41
C ILE A 9 16.28 -64.68 40.27
N ALA A 10 15.54 -63.62 40.53
CA ALA A 10 14.78 -62.90 39.50
C ALA A 10 15.68 -61.84 38.83
N PRO A 11 15.72 -61.74 37.50
CA PRO A 11 16.48 -60.70 36.82
C PRO A 11 15.75 -59.35 36.90
N LEU A 12 16.42 -58.35 37.42
CA LEU A 12 15.95 -56.95 37.45
C LEU A 12 16.16 -56.36 36.05
N ILE A 13 15.08 -56.17 35.29
CA ILE A 13 15.09 -55.45 34.00
C ILE A 13 15.08 -53.94 34.29
N ALA A 14 16.23 -53.26 34.14
CA ALA A 14 16.34 -51.83 34.24
C ALA A 14 15.75 -51.20 32.96
N LEU A 15 14.56 -50.61 33.11
CA LEU A 15 13.91 -49.83 32.05
C LEU A 15 14.56 -48.43 31.96
N CYS A 16 15.53 -48.23 31.03
CA CYS A 16 16.07 -46.92 30.74
C CYS A 16 15.02 -46.11 29.99
N THR A 17 14.28 -45.24 30.68
CA THR A 17 13.47 -44.18 30.07
C THR A 17 14.39 -43.08 29.56
N ALA A 18 14.64 -43.06 28.24
CA ALA A 18 15.29 -41.94 27.57
C ALA A 18 14.31 -40.74 27.55
N THR A 19 14.48 -39.81 28.45
CA THR A 19 13.80 -38.50 28.37
C THR A 19 14.42 -37.72 27.22
N LEU A 20 13.72 -37.65 26.08
CA LEU A 20 13.98 -36.71 24.99
C LEU A 20 13.79 -35.30 25.59
N ALA A 21 14.89 -34.61 25.91
CA ALA A 21 14.88 -33.21 26.23
C ALA A 21 14.51 -32.45 24.92
N VAL A 22 13.26 -32.02 24.82
CA VAL A 22 12.84 -31.05 23.81
C VAL A 22 13.54 -29.74 24.20
N ALA A 23 14.62 -29.41 23.51
CA ALA A 23 15.24 -28.10 23.62
C ALA A 23 14.17 -27.03 23.26
N PRO A 24 13.97 -26.00 24.10
CA PRO A 24 13.10 -24.90 23.70
C PRO A 24 13.64 -24.31 22.39
N ALA A 25 12.82 -24.33 21.35
CA ALA A 25 13.13 -23.59 20.15
C ALA A 25 13.27 -22.13 20.58
N LEU A 26 14.49 -21.57 20.46
CA LEU A 26 14.70 -20.13 20.64
C LEU A 26 13.75 -19.44 19.68
N ALA A 27 12.81 -18.65 20.22
CA ALA A 27 11.93 -17.84 19.41
C ALA A 27 12.80 -16.94 18.52
N ALA A 28 12.55 -16.96 17.23
CA ALA A 28 13.26 -16.09 16.31
C ALA A 28 12.99 -14.61 16.69
N ASP A 29 13.99 -13.76 16.55
CA ASP A 29 13.83 -12.34 16.81
C ASP A 29 12.69 -11.77 15.96
N PRO A 30 11.87 -10.86 16.50
CA PRO A 30 10.76 -10.29 15.77
C PRO A 30 11.25 -9.39 14.63
N ILE A 31 10.53 -9.37 13.52
CA ILE A 31 10.72 -8.36 12.46
C ILE A 31 9.79 -7.16 12.70
N VAL A 32 10.23 -5.98 12.28
CA VAL A 32 9.43 -4.75 12.33
C VAL A 32 8.93 -4.42 10.94
N PHE A 33 7.59 -4.40 10.79
CA PHE A 33 6.91 -3.96 9.58
C PHE A 33 6.28 -2.59 9.79
N THR A 34 6.70 -1.61 8.99
CA THR A 34 6.23 -0.22 9.05
C THR A 34 5.30 0.08 7.88
N SER A 35 4.13 0.68 8.18
CA SER A 35 3.11 1.01 7.18
C SER A 35 2.36 2.32 7.51
N TRP A 36 1.31 2.61 6.75
CA TRP A 36 0.61 3.91 6.72
C TRP A 36 -0.43 4.14 7.82
N GLY A 37 -0.65 3.19 8.70
CA GLY A 37 -1.70 3.26 9.73
C GLY A 37 -3.13 3.01 9.19
N GLY A 38 -4.11 3.16 10.07
CA GLY A 38 -5.53 3.03 9.75
C GLY A 38 -5.93 1.66 9.21
N THR A 39 -6.98 1.63 8.39
CA THR A 39 -7.53 0.38 7.81
C THR A 39 -6.53 -0.41 6.98
N THR A 40 -5.63 0.26 6.27
CA THR A 40 -4.57 -0.38 5.49
C THR A 40 -3.67 -1.23 6.37
N GLN A 41 -3.07 -0.62 7.39
CA GLN A 41 -2.17 -1.32 8.32
C GLN A 41 -2.90 -2.40 9.13
N SER A 42 -4.14 -2.13 9.56
CA SER A 42 -4.94 -3.13 10.28
C SER A 42 -5.24 -4.36 9.42
N SER A 43 -5.51 -4.18 8.13
CA SER A 43 -5.72 -5.28 7.20
C SER A 43 -4.41 -6.04 6.90
N GLN A 44 -3.29 -5.34 6.76
CA GLN A 44 -1.95 -5.95 6.64
C GLN A 44 -1.60 -6.78 7.89
N GLN A 45 -1.87 -6.25 9.07
CA GLN A 45 -1.66 -6.99 10.32
C GLN A 45 -2.50 -8.28 10.36
N LYS A 46 -3.80 -8.17 10.07
CA LYS A 46 -4.76 -9.28 10.10
C LYS A 46 -4.45 -10.36 9.05
N ASN A 47 -4.16 -9.94 7.82
CA ASN A 47 -4.12 -10.85 6.67
C ASN A 47 -2.70 -11.26 6.26
N TRP A 48 -1.66 -10.55 6.69
CA TRP A 48 -0.26 -10.84 6.36
C TRP A 48 0.54 -11.20 7.60
N ALA A 49 0.63 -10.27 8.58
CA ALA A 49 1.51 -10.44 9.75
C ALA A 49 1.07 -11.59 10.68
N GLN A 50 -0.20 -11.64 11.06
CA GLN A 50 -0.70 -12.69 11.94
C GLN A 50 -0.59 -14.09 11.32
N PRO A 51 -1.01 -14.35 10.05
CA PRO A 51 -0.82 -15.64 9.41
C PRO A 51 0.65 -16.02 9.25
N PHE A 52 1.54 -15.06 8.94
CA PHE A 52 2.97 -15.29 8.87
C PHE A 52 3.54 -15.75 10.22
N THR A 53 3.20 -15.03 11.31
CA THR A 53 3.60 -15.42 12.67
C THR A 53 3.09 -16.81 13.03
N GLN A 54 1.84 -17.13 12.72
CA GLN A 54 1.25 -18.46 12.99
C GLN A 54 1.98 -19.57 12.21
N ALA A 55 2.39 -19.31 10.98
CA ALA A 55 3.04 -20.30 10.12
C ALA A 55 4.53 -20.50 10.43
N THR A 56 5.23 -19.48 10.92
CA THR A 56 6.69 -19.47 11.04
C THR A 56 7.21 -19.37 12.46
N GLY A 57 6.39 -18.94 13.42
CA GLY A 57 6.81 -18.58 14.78
C GLY A 57 7.54 -17.23 14.87
N ILE A 58 7.78 -16.52 13.76
CA ILE A 58 8.43 -15.22 13.74
C ILE A 58 7.37 -14.14 14.03
N ASN A 59 7.54 -13.40 15.10
CA ASN A 59 6.66 -12.28 15.43
C ASN A 59 6.87 -11.11 14.49
N VAL A 60 5.77 -10.42 14.12
CA VAL A 60 5.79 -9.18 13.34
C VAL A 60 5.29 -8.04 14.20
N LEU A 61 6.17 -7.12 14.53
CA LEU A 61 5.84 -5.88 15.23
C LEU A 61 5.43 -4.82 14.19
N MET A 62 4.26 -4.23 14.40
CA MET A 62 3.75 -3.18 13.53
C MET A 62 4.24 -1.81 14.00
N ASP A 63 4.83 -1.00 13.11
CA ASP A 63 5.21 0.41 13.35
C ASP A 63 4.55 1.31 12.30
N GLY A 64 4.52 2.61 12.54
CA GLY A 64 3.94 3.58 11.63
C GLY A 64 3.69 4.95 12.27
N PRO A 65 3.35 5.93 11.46
CA PRO A 65 3.28 5.88 10.00
C PRO A 65 4.66 5.82 9.34
N THR A 66 4.70 5.38 8.07
CA THR A 66 5.91 5.43 7.24
C THR A 66 6.44 6.86 7.16
N ASP A 67 7.75 7.02 7.39
CA ASP A 67 8.47 8.30 7.31
C ASP A 67 9.78 8.11 6.54
N TYR A 68 9.88 8.74 5.38
CA TYR A 68 11.03 8.61 4.48
C TYR A 68 12.30 9.25 5.04
N GLY A 69 12.15 10.33 5.81
CA GLY A 69 13.28 10.98 6.49
C GLY A 69 13.87 10.09 7.58
N LYS A 70 13.00 9.44 8.37
CA LYS A 70 13.40 8.47 9.40
C LYS A 70 14.07 7.25 8.77
N LEU A 71 13.53 6.70 7.66
CA LEU A 71 14.14 5.60 6.93
C LEU A 71 15.57 5.97 6.49
N LYS A 72 15.71 7.12 5.82
CA LYS A 72 17.02 7.59 5.37
C LYS A 72 18.00 7.78 6.54
N ALA A 73 17.57 8.41 7.62
CA ALA A 73 18.41 8.65 8.80
C ALA A 73 18.89 7.35 9.45
N MET A 74 18.03 6.32 9.54
CA MET A 74 18.39 5.00 10.05
C MET A 74 19.45 4.32 9.17
N VAL A 75 19.30 4.38 7.84
CA VAL A 75 20.26 3.80 6.90
C VAL A 75 21.60 4.55 6.95
N ASP A 76 21.57 5.88 6.92
CA ASP A 76 22.78 6.71 6.96
C ASP A 76 23.57 6.52 8.26
N SER A 77 22.89 6.32 9.39
CA SER A 77 23.53 6.08 10.69
C SER A 77 23.94 4.63 10.94
N GLY A 78 23.53 3.69 10.09
CA GLY A 78 23.73 2.25 10.30
C GLY A 78 22.91 1.66 11.45
N ASN A 79 21.97 2.40 12.02
CA ASN A 79 21.08 1.94 13.09
C ASN A 79 19.66 1.70 12.57
N VAL A 80 19.50 0.64 11.79
CA VAL A 80 18.24 0.29 11.14
C VAL A 80 17.39 -0.56 12.08
N ASN A 81 16.18 -0.05 12.41
CA ASN A 81 15.23 -0.70 13.31
C ASN A 81 13.94 -1.14 12.59
N TRP A 82 13.83 -0.91 11.30
CA TRP A 82 12.77 -1.40 10.45
C TRP A 82 13.28 -2.50 9.54
N ASP A 83 12.54 -3.58 9.39
CA ASP A 83 12.93 -4.71 8.54
C ASP A 83 12.16 -4.72 7.22
N VAL A 84 10.88 -4.33 7.24
CA VAL A 84 10.05 -4.16 6.05
C VAL A 84 9.32 -2.83 6.15
N VAL A 85 9.26 -2.09 5.04
CA VAL A 85 8.57 -0.80 4.98
C VAL A 85 7.65 -0.77 3.76
N ASP A 86 6.41 -0.36 3.98
CA ASP A 86 5.46 -0.05 2.92
C ASP A 86 5.65 1.40 2.49
N VAL A 87 5.98 1.63 1.22
CA VAL A 87 6.33 2.94 0.65
C VAL A 87 5.60 3.18 -0.66
N GLU A 88 5.42 4.44 -1.03
CA GLU A 88 4.91 4.78 -2.37
C GLU A 88 5.90 4.38 -3.46
N GLY A 89 5.37 4.02 -4.64
CA GLY A 89 6.18 3.48 -5.73
C GLY A 89 7.29 4.41 -6.23
N ASP A 90 7.04 5.73 -6.29
CA ASP A 90 8.06 6.72 -6.69
C ASP A 90 9.20 6.80 -5.67
N PHE A 91 8.87 6.70 -4.37
CA PHE A 91 9.91 6.62 -3.33
C PHE A 91 10.71 5.32 -3.43
N ALA A 92 10.09 4.18 -3.74
CA ALA A 92 10.81 2.92 -3.92
C ALA A 92 11.88 3.03 -5.03
N TYR A 93 11.55 3.67 -6.17
CA TYR A 93 12.52 3.93 -7.23
C TYR A 93 13.63 4.89 -6.78
N ALA A 94 13.29 5.98 -6.11
CA ALA A 94 14.27 6.94 -5.58
C ALA A 94 15.18 6.30 -4.54
N ALA A 95 14.64 5.50 -3.62
CA ALA A 95 15.38 4.78 -2.60
C ALA A 95 16.33 3.73 -3.19
N GLN A 96 15.91 3.04 -4.24
CA GLN A 96 16.79 2.12 -4.98
C GLN A 96 17.98 2.85 -5.61
N GLN A 97 17.73 3.99 -6.29
CA GLN A 97 18.78 4.80 -6.90
C GLN A 97 19.76 5.37 -5.85
N ALA A 98 19.25 5.75 -4.70
CA ALA A 98 20.03 6.27 -3.58
C ALA A 98 20.74 5.16 -2.77
N GLY A 99 20.54 3.88 -3.08
CA GLY A 99 21.13 2.77 -2.35
C GLY A 99 20.61 2.61 -0.91
N LEU A 100 19.38 3.04 -0.63
CA LEU A 100 18.76 3.00 0.70
C LEU A 100 18.05 1.68 1.01
N ILE A 101 17.85 0.82 0.02
CA ILE A 101 17.10 -0.42 0.15
C ILE A 101 17.86 -1.62 -0.41
N GLU A 102 17.58 -2.79 0.12
CA GLU A 102 18.18 -4.06 -0.27
C GLU A 102 17.55 -4.62 -1.55
N PRO A 103 18.33 -5.36 -2.37
CA PRO A 103 17.75 -6.09 -3.49
C PRO A 103 16.80 -7.20 -3.01
N ILE A 104 15.76 -7.46 -3.80
CA ILE A 104 14.81 -8.56 -3.53
C ILE A 104 15.39 -9.88 -4.00
N ASP A 105 15.32 -10.87 -3.12
CA ASP A 105 15.66 -12.25 -3.47
C ASP A 105 14.44 -12.96 -4.10
N TYR A 106 14.41 -12.99 -5.42
CA TYR A 106 13.37 -13.67 -6.19
C TYR A 106 13.48 -15.21 -6.21
N SER A 107 14.45 -15.78 -5.53
CA SER A 107 14.42 -17.22 -5.21
C SER A 107 13.45 -17.51 -4.05
N VAL A 108 13.19 -16.50 -3.20
CA VAL A 108 12.25 -16.56 -2.07
C VAL A 108 10.89 -15.99 -2.46
N VAL A 109 10.87 -14.80 -3.08
CA VAL A 109 9.64 -14.13 -3.54
C VAL A 109 9.32 -14.60 -4.96
N LYS A 110 8.12 -15.12 -5.19
CA LYS A 110 7.71 -15.71 -6.48
C LYS A 110 7.36 -14.64 -7.51
N LYS A 111 8.38 -14.16 -8.23
CA LYS A 111 8.25 -13.08 -9.21
C LYS A 111 7.22 -13.37 -10.31
N ASP A 112 7.14 -14.60 -10.77
CA ASP A 112 6.25 -15.08 -11.82
C ASP A 112 4.76 -15.06 -11.45
N GLU A 113 4.46 -14.95 -10.16
CA GLU A 113 3.09 -14.79 -9.66
C GLU A 113 2.68 -13.31 -9.51
N LEU A 114 3.62 -12.36 -9.69
CA LEU A 114 3.38 -10.94 -9.50
C LEU A 114 3.13 -10.22 -10.83
N ASP A 115 2.32 -9.17 -10.80
CA ASP A 115 2.23 -8.24 -11.92
C ASP A 115 3.62 -7.64 -12.17
N PRO A 116 4.18 -7.77 -13.39
CA PRO A 116 5.55 -7.35 -13.67
C PRO A 116 5.80 -5.86 -13.45
N ARG A 117 4.75 -5.03 -13.45
CA ARG A 117 4.86 -3.59 -13.11
C ARG A 117 5.34 -3.37 -11.68
N PHE A 118 5.09 -4.32 -10.77
CA PHE A 118 5.31 -4.20 -9.34
C PHE A 118 6.34 -5.19 -8.80
N ALA A 119 7.20 -5.73 -9.66
CA ALA A 119 8.29 -6.66 -9.31
C ALA A 119 9.63 -6.09 -9.79
N THR A 120 10.17 -5.11 -9.06
CA THR A 120 11.42 -4.41 -9.38
C THR A 120 12.64 -5.10 -8.76
N PRO A 121 13.88 -4.73 -9.10
CA PRO A 121 15.06 -5.35 -8.48
C PRO A 121 15.17 -5.19 -6.95
N ALA A 122 14.57 -4.12 -6.36
CA ALA A 122 14.72 -3.81 -4.94
C ALA A 122 13.39 -3.56 -4.20
N ALA A 123 12.26 -3.77 -4.86
CA ALA A 123 10.94 -3.64 -4.25
C ALA A 123 9.94 -4.57 -4.89
N VAL A 124 8.96 -5.03 -4.10
CA VAL A 124 7.79 -5.77 -4.60
C VAL A 124 6.52 -5.02 -4.25
N GLY A 125 5.50 -5.12 -5.09
CA GLY A 125 4.22 -4.48 -4.81
C GLY A 125 3.61 -4.95 -3.49
N SER A 126 3.17 -3.98 -2.70
CA SER A 126 2.31 -4.19 -1.53
C SER A 126 0.87 -4.40 -2.00
N PHE A 127 0.36 -3.44 -2.70
CA PHE A 127 -0.94 -3.40 -3.39
C PHE A 127 -0.90 -2.29 -4.43
N TYR A 128 -1.89 -2.24 -5.31
CA TYR A 128 -2.04 -1.07 -6.16
C TYR A 128 -3.44 -0.45 -6.03
N TYR A 129 -3.52 0.82 -6.34
CA TYR A 129 -4.72 1.62 -6.17
C TYR A 129 -4.89 2.59 -7.33
N SER A 130 -6.09 3.16 -7.42
CA SER A 130 -6.36 4.25 -8.34
C SER A 130 -6.75 5.51 -7.58
N PHE A 131 -6.20 6.64 -8.03
CA PHE A 131 -6.85 7.91 -7.78
C PHE A 131 -8.07 8.01 -8.67
N VAL A 132 -9.20 8.30 -8.06
CA VAL A 132 -10.50 8.40 -8.72
C VAL A 132 -11.17 9.71 -8.38
N LEU A 133 -12.04 10.18 -9.26
CA LEU A 133 -12.93 11.29 -8.98
C LEU A 133 -14.06 10.77 -8.07
N GLY A 134 -14.01 11.17 -6.80
CA GLY A 134 -15.04 10.86 -5.83
C GLY A 134 -15.95 12.03 -5.55
N TYR A 135 -17.22 11.76 -5.26
CA TYR A 135 -18.18 12.80 -4.95
C TYR A 135 -19.33 12.31 -4.05
N ASN A 136 -19.97 13.23 -3.34
CA ASN A 136 -21.17 12.93 -2.56
C ASN A 136 -22.40 13.01 -3.47
N LYS A 137 -23.05 11.87 -3.75
CA LYS A 137 -24.23 11.76 -4.64
C LYS A 137 -25.38 12.64 -4.20
N ALA A 138 -25.56 12.83 -2.89
CA ALA A 138 -26.66 13.65 -2.37
C ALA A 138 -26.51 15.15 -2.68
N LYS A 139 -25.25 15.60 -2.92
CA LYS A 139 -24.98 17.00 -3.30
C LYS A 139 -25.22 17.29 -4.78
N TYR A 140 -25.23 16.26 -5.62
CA TYR A 140 -25.34 16.37 -7.07
C TYR A 140 -26.47 15.47 -7.59
N ALA A 141 -27.72 15.75 -7.12
CA ALA A 141 -28.89 14.94 -7.41
C ALA A 141 -29.29 14.91 -8.91
N GLY A 142 -28.84 15.90 -9.70
CA GLY A 142 -29.06 15.96 -11.15
C GLY A 142 -27.92 15.29 -11.93
N ALA A 143 -27.12 16.09 -12.65
CA ALA A 143 -25.94 15.60 -13.34
C ALA A 143 -24.84 15.22 -12.33
N GLN A 144 -24.27 14.04 -12.49
CA GLN A 144 -23.19 13.56 -11.63
C GLN A 144 -21.81 13.77 -12.29
N PRO A 145 -20.75 14.09 -11.54
CA PRO A 145 -19.41 14.24 -12.09
C PRO A 145 -18.91 12.96 -12.76
N GLN A 146 -18.31 13.07 -13.96
CA GLN A 146 -17.89 11.92 -14.77
C GLN A 146 -16.42 12.00 -15.22
N ALA A 147 -15.80 13.19 -15.20
CA ALA A 147 -14.46 13.40 -15.70
C ALA A 147 -13.68 14.37 -14.81
N TRP A 148 -12.35 14.35 -14.92
CA TRP A 148 -11.52 15.31 -14.17
C TRP A 148 -11.83 16.77 -14.50
N SER A 149 -12.31 17.08 -15.71
CA SER A 149 -12.80 18.43 -16.06
C SER A 149 -13.95 18.88 -15.17
N ASP A 150 -14.81 17.95 -14.71
CA ASP A 150 -15.94 18.27 -13.83
C ASP A 150 -15.47 18.72 -12.43
N LEU A 151 -14.29 18.26 -11.98
CA LEU A 151 -13.66 18.74 -10.75
C LEU A 151 -13.35 20.25 -10.81
N PHE A 152 -13.07 20.78 -11.99
CA PHE A 152 -12.72 22.19 -12.23
C PHE A 152 -13.93 23.05 -12.63
N ASP A 153 -15.08 22.45 -12.93
CA ASP A 153 -16.30 23.17 -13.25
C ASP A 153 -17.10 23.50 -11.99
N THR A 154 -16.74 24.63 -11.36
CA THR A 154 -17.36 25.09 -10.10
C THR A 154 -18.80 25.61 -10.29
N LYS A 155 -19.19 25.89 -11.54
CA LYS A 155 -20.56 26.33 -11.88
C LYS A 155 -21.51 25.16 -11.98
N LYS A 156 -21.12 24.10 -12.68
CA LYS A 156 -21.91 22.88 -12.86
C LYS A 156 -21.93 22.02 -11.58
N PHE A 157 -20.80 21.95 -10.89
CA PHE A 157 -20.62 21.20 -9.66
C PHE A 157 -20.14 22.13 -8.54
N PRO A 158 -21.06 22.87 -7.89
CA PRO A 158 -20.70 23.83 -6.84
C PRO A 158 -20.19 23.16 -5.57
N GLY A 159 -19.40 23.89 -4.77
CA GLY A 159 -18.84 23.44 -3.50
C GLY A 159 -17.31 23.45 -3.49
N LYS A 160 -16.71 23.15 -2.36
CA LYS A 160 -15.25 23.01 -2.24
C LYS A 160 -14.80 21.72 -2.90
N ARG A 161 -13.50 21.72 -3.32
CA ARG A 161 -12.82 20.57 -3.89
C ARG A 161 -11.82 20.04 -2.90
N THR A 162 -11.63 18.72 -2.85
CA THR A 162 -10.54 18.19 -2.02
C THR A 162 -9.49 17.48 -2.86
N LEU A 163 -8.22 17.83 -2.62
CA LEU A 163 -7.05 17.32 -3.32
C LEU A 163 -5.95 16.93 -2.33
N TYR A 164 -5.05 16.05 -2.77
CA TYR A 164 -3.90 15.62 -1.97
C TYR A 164 -2.90 16.76 -1.79
N LYS A 165 -2.49 16.98 -0.54
CA LYS A 165 -1.66 18.14 -0.15
C LYS A 165 -0.20 18.03 -0.61
N TRP A 166 0.34 16.83 -0.60
CA TRP A 166 1.77 16.62 -0.78
C TRP A 166 2.18 16.65 -2.25
N SER A 167 3.46 16.99 -2.47
CA SER A 167 4.07 16.85 -3.78
C SER A 167 4.30 15.37 -4.08
N ALA A 168 3.33 14.78 -4.75
CA ALA A 168 3.27 13.36 -5.09
C ALA A 168 2.54 13.17 -6.41
N PRO A 169 2.67 12.01 -7.08
CA PRO A 169 1.91 11.69 -8.29
C PRO A 169 0.40 11.88 -8.11
N GLY A 170 -0.26 12.40 -9.14
CA GLY A 170 -1.72 12.46 -9.23
C GLY A 170 -2.30 13.85 -9.48
N VAL A 171 -2.10 14.84 -8.60
CA VAL A 171 -2.77 16.16 -8.71
C VAL A 171 -2.37 16.92 -9.98
N LEU A 172 -1.09 16.89 -10.35
CA LEU A 172 -0.59 17.58 -11.56
C LEU A 172 -1.12 16.91 -12.81
N GLU A 173 -1.15 15.58 -12.84
CA GLU A 173 -1.72 14.79 -13.93
C GLU A 173 -3.21 15.06 -14.09
N ILE A 174 -3.97 15.10 -12.99
CA ILE A 174 -5.40 15.44 -12.98
C ILE A 174 -5.63 16.83 -13.58
N ALA A 175 -4.81 17.81 -13.21
CA ALA A 175 -4.91 19.16 -13.76
C ALA A 175 -4.66 19.18 -15.27
N LEU A 176 -3.65 18.45 -15.76
CA LEU A 176 -3.34 18.34 -17.18
C LEU A 176 -4.44 17.63 -17.96
N LEU A 177 -4.96 16.51 -17.44
CA LEU A 177 -6.09 15.79 -18.04
C LEU A 177 -7.33 16.66 -18.13
N ALA A 178 -7.65 17.39 -17.04
CA ALA A 178 -8.77 18.32 -16.99
C ALA A 178 -8.60 19.51 -17.95
N ASP A 179 -7.36 19.83 -18.32
CA ASP A 179 -7.02 20.86 -19.33
C ASP A 179 -6.90 20.30 -20.76
N GLY A 180 -7.29 19.03 -20.97
CA GLY A 180 -7.36 18.39 -22.26
C GLY A 180 -6.05 17.81 -22.78
N VAL A 181 -5.02 17.62 -21.93
CA VAL A 181 -3.81 16.90 -22.32
C VAL A 181 -4.14 15.41 -22.48
N PRO A 182 -3.86 14.80 -23.65
CA PRO A 182 -4.08 13.37 -23.84
C PRO A 182 -3.25 12.53 -22.87
N ALA A 183 -3.81 11.42 -22.39
CA ALA A 183 -3.16 10.55 -21.41
C ALA A 183 -1.75 10.09 -21.83
N ASN A 184 -1.57 9.79 -23.11
CA ASN A 184 -0.27 9.37 -23.68
C ASN A 184 0.73 10.51 -23.92
N LYS A 185 0.38 11.75 -23.50
CA LYS A 185 1.23 12.95 -23.61
C LYS A 185 1.40 13.66 -22.26
N LEU A 186 1.09 12.98 -21.17
CA LEU A 186 1.22 13.56 -19.82
C LEU A 186 2.68 13.83 -19.45
N TYR A 187 3.58 12.94 -19.84
CA TYR A 187 4.98 13.03 -19.45
C TYR A 187 5.90 13.45 -20.64
N PRO A 188 6.90 14.33 -20.39
CA PRO A 188 7.18 15.00 -19.10
C PRO A 188 6.05 15.97 -18.72
N LEU A 189 5.77 16.14 -17.42
CA LEU A 189 4.70 17.02 -16.94
C LEU A 189 4.96 18.49 -17.32
N ASP A 190 4.01 19.12 -17.97
CA ASP A 190 3.99 20.57 -18.17
C ASP A 190 3.50 21.24 -16.87
N LEU A 191 4.46 21.53 -15.97
CA LEU A 191 4.16 22.09 -14.65
C LEU A 191 3.51 23.47 -14.73
N ASP A 192 3.88 24.31 -15.68
CA ASP A 192 3.30 25.66 -15.82
C ASP A 192 1.82 25.56 -16.19
N ARG A 193 1.50 24.70 -17.12
CA ARG A 193 0.13 24.41 -17.54
C ARG A 193 -0.70 23.79 -16.41
N ALA A 194 -0.12 22.83 -15.67
CA ALA A 194 -0.78 22.19 -14.53
C ALA A 194 -1.11 23.21 -13.44
N PHE A 195 -0.16 24.04 -13.03
CA PHE A 195 -0.40 25.06 -12.02
C PHE A 195 -1.41 26.11 -12.49
N LYS A 196 -1.34 26.57 -13.74
CA LYS A 196 -2.32 27.49 -14.32
C LYS A 196 -3.74 26.90 -14.26
N LYS A 197 -3.88 25.62 -14.51
CA LYS A 197 -5.17 24.93 -14.37
C LYS A 197 -5.63 24.88 -12.93
N LEU A 198 -4.76 24.53 -11.99
CA LEU A 198 -5.06 24.49 -10.56
C LEU A 198 -5.42 25.87 -10.00
N ASP A 199 -4.85 26.95 -10.52
CA ASP A 199 -5.18 28.32 -10.13
C ASP A 199 -6.66 28.64 -10.34
N THR A 200 -7.33 28.00 -11.32
CA THR A 200 -8.76 28.24 -11.58
C THR A 200 -9.68 27.80 -10.45
N ILE A 201 -9.21 26.92 -9.56
CA ILE A 201 -9.98 26.42 -8.40
C ILE A 201 -9.25 26.61 -7.08
N LYS A 202 -8.09 27.27 -7.05
CA LYS A 202 -7.19 27.32 -5.89
C LYS A 202 -7.90 27.79 -4.61
N GLY A 203 -8.75 28.82 -4.68
CA GLY A 203 -9.52 29.33 -3.56
C GLY A 203 -10.62 28.39 -3.03
N ASP A 204 -10.91 27.34 -3.79
CA ASP A 204 -11.93 26.34 -3.45
C ASP A 204 -11.33 25.00 -2.99
N ILE A 205 -10.00 24.89 -2.93
CA ILE A 205 -9.35 23.63 -2.54
C ILE A 205 -9.29 23.53 -1.02
N VAL A 206 -9.77 22.40 -0.49
CA VAL A 206 -9.53 21.92 0.88
C VAL A 206 -8.56 20.76 0.78
N TRP A 207 -7.38 20.90 1.33
CA TRP A 207 -6.32 19.93 1.23
C TRP A 207 -6.47 18.80 2.22
N TRP A 208 -6.26 17.55 1.79
CA TRP A 208 -6.13 16.42 2.68
C TRP A 208 -4.69 15.88 2.67
N SER A 209 -4.21 15.48 3.84
CA SER A 209 -2.86 14.96 4.07
C SER A 209 -2.83 13.45 4.33
N GLY A 210 -4.00 12.84 4.53
CA GLY A 210 -4.14 11.41 4.78
C GLY A 210 -5.55 10.90 4.50
N GLY A 211 -5.67 9.59 4.25
CA GLY A 211 -6.92 8.98 3.78
C GLY A 211 -8.13 9.18 4.71
N ALA A 212 -7.93 9.16 6.03
CA ALA A 212 -9.02 9.40 6.97
C ALA A 212 -9.59 10.82 6.85
N GLN A 213 -8.71 11.83 6.65
CA GLN A 213 -9.13 13.21 6.43
C GLN A 213 -9.92 13.35 5.13
N SER A 214 -9.47 12.71 4.04
CA SER A 214 -10.21 12.76 2.77
C SER A 214 -11.63 12.18 2.90
N GLN A 215 -11.79 11.06 3.62
CA GLN A 215 -13.10 10.47 3.91
C GLN A 215 -14.00 11.43 4.72
N GLN A 216 -13.45 12.09 5.74
CA GLN A 216 -14.18 13.04 6.57
C GLN A 216 -14.68 14.24 5.76
N LEU A 217 -13.84 14.82 4.90
CA LEU A 217 -14.19 15.97 4.04
C LEU A 217 -15.37 15.63 3.10
N LEU A 218 -15.36 14.41 2.55
CA LEU A 218 -16.44 13.95 1.68
C LEU A 218 -17.74 13.65 2.47
N ALA A 219 -17.62 12.96 3.59
CA ALA A 219 -18.76 12.55 4.42
C ALA A 219 -19.49 13.74 5.03
N SER A 220 -18.75 14.73 5.55
CA SER A 220 -19.32 15.97 6.10
C SER A 220 -19.96 16.86 5.03
N GLY A 221 -19.56 16.67 3.76
CA GLY A 221 -19.96 17.55 2.65
C GLY A 221 -19.22 18.88 2.63
N GLU A 222 -18.16 19.05 3.44
CA GLU A 222 -17.27 20.22 3.39
C GLU A 222 -16.60 20.33 2.02
N ALA A 223 -16.12 19.21 1.47
CA ALA A 223 -15.65 19.13 0.10
C ALA A 223 -16.36 17.97 -0.62
N PRO A 224 -17.49 18.25 -1.28
CA PRO A 224 -18.38 17.22 -1.83
C PRO A 224 -17.85 16.54 -3.09
N ILE A 225 -16.72 16.96 -3.64
CA ILE A 225 -16.06 16.40 -4.82
C ILE A 225 -14.54 16.50 -4.67
N GLY A 226 -13.80 15.52 -5.19
CA GLY A 226 -12.35 15.56 -5.10
C GLY A 226 -11.64 14.36 -5.70
N MET A 227 -10.33 14.35 -5.49
CA MET A 227 -9.45 13.25 -5.76
C MET A 227 -9.34 12.37 -4.52
N PHE A 228 -9.48 11.06 -4.69
CA PHE A 228 -9.43 10.09 -3.60
C PHE A 228 -8.71 8.82 -4.00
N TRP A 229 -8.09 8.14 -3.06
CA TRP A 229 -7.75 6.73 -3.21
C TRP A 229 -9.02 5.88 -3.20
N ASN A 230 -9.20 5.02 -4.18
CA ASN A 230 -10.42 4.21 -4.34
C ASN A 230 -10.78 3.38 -3.11
N GLY A 231 -9.80 2.80 -2.41
CA GLY A 231 -10.06 2.01 -1.19
C GLY A 231 -10.63 2.85 -0.05
N ARG A 232 -10.32 4.16 0.02
CA ARG A 232 -10.91 5.06 1.01
C ARG A 232 -12.37 5.34 0.72
N LEU A 233 -12.75 5.47 -0.54
CA LEU A 233 -14.14 5.61 -0.95
C LEU A 233 -14.91 4.32 -0.74
N HIS A 234 -14.31 3.17 -1.03
CA HIS A 234 -14.89 1.85 -0.74
C HIS A 234 -15.21 1.71 0.76
N ALA A 235 -14.24 2.01 1.64
CA ALA A 235 -14.46 1.96 3.08
C ALA A 235 -15.56 2.95 3.55
N LEU A 236 -15.62 4.14 2.96
CA LEU A 236 -16.64 5.13 3.29
C LEU A 236 -18.04 4.70 2.84
N GLU A 237 -18.16 4.09 1.66
CA GLU A 237 -19.43 3.55 1.14
C GLU A 237 -20.01 2.49 2.09
N GLN A 238 -19.17 1.64 2.71
CA GLN A 238 -19.61 0.64 3.69
C GLN A 238 -20.23 1.26 4.96
N THR A 239 -20.01 2.55 5.22
CA THR A 239 -20.65 3.27 6.35
C THR A 239 -22.00 3.89 5.99
N GLY A 240 -22.48 3.69 4.75
CA GLY A 240 -23.77 4.22 4.28
C GLY A 240 -23.71 5.66 3.73
N VAL A 241 -22.53 6.26 3.62
CA VAL A 241 -22.36 7.56 2.97
C VAL A 241 -22.65 7.41 1.47
N PRO A 242 -23.43 8.31 0.83
CA PRO A 242 -23.80 8.20 -0.58
C PRO A 242 -22.63 8.60 -1.50
N VAL A 243 -21.62 7.74 -1.59
CA VAL A 243 -20.41 7.94 -2.40
C VAL A 243 -20.71 7.67 -3.87
N GLY A 244 -20.28 8.59 -4.76
CA GLY A 244 -20.17 8.38 -6.19
C GLY A 244 -18.69 8.31 -6.59
N ILE A 245 -18.39 7.43 -7.55
CA ILE A 245 -17.04 7.25 -8.08
C ILE A 245 -17.11 7.28 -9.60
N SER A 246 -16.32 8.17 -10.21
CA SER A 246 -16.01 8.07 -11.63
C SER A 246 -14.62 7.43 -11.79
N TRP A 247 -14.58 6.34 -12.54
CA TRP A 247 -13.36 5.61 -12.92
C TRP A 247 -12.78 6.08 -14.25
N ASN A 248 -13.41 7.07 -14.88
CA ASN A 248 -12.91 7.62 -16.13
C ASN A 248 -11.54 8.27 -15.92
N GLN A 249 -10.55 7.83 -16.70
CA GLN A 249 -9.16 8.28 -16.59
C GLN A 249 -8.60 8.12 -15.17
N ASN A 250 -8.94 7.01 -14.48
CA ASN A 250 -8.40 6.75 -13.16
C ASN A 250 -6.86 6.59 -13.22
N LEU A 251 -6.16 7.19 -12.26
CA LEU A 251 -4.70 7.21 -12.23
C LEU A 251 -4.19 6.12 -11.30
N THR A 252 -3.41 5.18 -11.83
CA THR A 252 -2.94 4.02 -11.06
C THR A 252 -1.54 4.22 -10.53
N ALA A 253 -1.40 3.97 -9.25
CA ALA A 253 -0.14 3.90 -8.52
C ALA A 253 -0.09 2.62 -7.67
N ALA A 254 1.09 2.27 -7.18
CA ALA A 254 1.26 1.17 -6.26
C ALA A 254 2.03 1.61 -5.03
N ASP A 255 1.69 0.98 -3.90
CA ASP A 255 2.59 0.91 -2.77
C ASP A 255 3.48 -0.31 -2.91
N MET A 256 4.70 -0.19 -2.42
CA MET A 256 5.76 -1.17 -2.57
C MET A 256 6.32 -1.57 -1.20
N LEU A 257 6.57 -2.84 -1.01
CA LEU A 257 7.31 -3.35 0.14
C LEU A 257 8.80 -3.30 -0.18
N VAL A 258 9.57 -2.69 0.70
CA VAL A 258 11.02 -2.59 0.62
C VAL A 258 11.67 -3.07 1.91
N ILE A 259 12.93 -3.50 1.82
CA ILE A 259 13.77 -3.83 2.97
C ILE A 259 14.84 -2.74 3.05
N PRO A 260 14.91 -1.95 4.14
CA PRO A 260 15.94 -0.94 4.31
C PRO A 260 17.34 -1.56 4.28
N LYS A 261 18.31 -0.88 3.67
CA LYS A 261 19.70 -1.32 3.68
C LYS A 261 20.21 -1.39 5.11
N GLY A 262 20.79 -2.54 5.47
CA GLY A 262 21.28 -2.80 6.83
C GLY A 262 20.19 -3.27 7.80
N ALA A 263 19.00 -3.65 7.32
CA ALA A 263 17.99 -4.31 8.14
C ALA A 263 18.55 -5.57 8.82
N LYS A 264 18.26 -5.73 10.11
CA LYS A 264 18.87 -6.76 10.96
C LYS A 264 18.39 -8.18 10.62
N HIS A 265 17.12 -8.29 10.21
CA HIS A 265 16.43 -9.57 9.97
C HIS A 265 16.08 -9.74 8.49
N LYS A 266 17.04 -9.46 7.60
CA LYS A 266 16.83 -9.47 6.14
C LYS A 266 16.25 -10.79 5.61
N ALA A 267 16.71 -11.93 6.12
CA ALA A 267 16.24 -13.24 5.67
C ALA A 267 14.77 -13.48 6.07
N GLU A 268 14.39 -13.11 7.28
CA GLU A 268 13.01 -13.16 7.80
C GLU A 268 12.12 -12.17 7.07
N ALA A 269 12.62 -10.96 6.80
CA ALA A 269 11.95 -9.95 6.00
C ALA A 269 11.63 -10.47 4.59
N MET A 270 12.56 -11.15 3.91
CA MET A 270 12.28 -11.78 2.60
C MET A 270 11.18 -12.84 2.68
N LYS A 271 11.18 -13.68 3.71
CA LYS A 271 10.09 -14.65 3.93
C LYS A 271 8.75 -13.95 4.16
N TYR A 272 8.77 -12.81 4.89
CA TYR A 272 7.57 -12.00 5.09
C TYR A 272 7.06 -11.39 3.78
N LEU A 273 7.94 -10.86 2.93
CA LEU A 273 7.56 -10.37 1.60
C LEU A 273 6.89 -11.48 0.78
N ALA A 274 7.45 -12.69 0.77
CA ALA A 274 6.86 -13.84 0.07
C ALA A 274 5.47 -14.20 0.61
N ALA A 275 5.27 -14.15 1.93
CA ALA A 275 3.98 -14.41 2.56
C ALA A 275 2.96 -13.30 2.25
N ALA A 276 3.36 -12.02 2.38
CA ALA A 276 2.52 -10.86 2.12
C ALA A 276 2.06 -10.76 0.65
N THR A 277 2.91 -11.22 -0.28
CA THR A 277 2.60 -11.24 -1.72
C THR A 277 1.97 -12.56 -2.20
N SER A 278 1.65 -13.50 -1.30
CA SER A 278 0.96 -14.73 -1.66
C SER A 278 -0.47 -14.46 -2.16
N PRO A 279 -1.03 -15.34 -3.02
CA PRO A 279 -2.38 -15.15 -3.56
C PRO A 279 -3.45 -14.96 -2.48
N GLN A 280 -3.37 -15.74 -1.39
CA GLN A 280 -4.34 -15.72 -0.30
C GLN A 280 -4.25 -14.44 0.53
N ALA A 281 -3.04 -14.01 0.88
CA ALA A 281 -2.80 -12.78 1.64
C ALA A 281 -3.30 -11.56 0.87
N GLN A 282 -2.97 -11.50 -0.41
CA GLN A 282 -3.36 -10.43 -1.31
C GLN A 282 -4.88 -10.38 -1.56
N ALA A 283 -5.53 -11.53 -1.76
CA ALA A 283 -6.98 -11.59 -1.95
C ALA A 283 -7.76 -11.13 -0.70
N LYS A 284 -7.32 -11.54 0.49
CA LYS A 284 -7.93 -11.10 1.75
C LYS A 284 -7.74 -9.61 1.99
N PHE A 285 -6.54 -9.09 1.74
CA PHE A 285 -6.25 -7.67 1.85
C PHE A 285 -7.12 -6.85 0.88
N ALA A 286 -7.22 -7.26 -0.38
CA ALA A 286 -8.06 -6.60 -1.37
C ALA A 286 -9.55 -6.59 -0.96
N THR A 287 -10.04 -7.69 -0.38
CA THR A 287 -11.42 -7.79 0.13
C THR A 287 -11.68 -6.80 1.27
N ASP A 288 -10.74 -6.65 2.20
CA ASP A 288 -10.90 -5.76 3.35
C ASP A 288 -10.75 -4.27 2.97
N THR A 289 -9.96 -3.95 1.93
CA THR A 289 -9.54 -2.56 1.67
C THR A 289 -10.08 -1.96 0.38
N GLY A 290 -10.50 -2.79 -0.59
CA GLY A 290 -10.84 -2.32 -1.94
C GLY A 290 -9.63 -1.90 -2.78
N TYR A 291 -8.39 -2.12 -2.30
CA TYR A 291 -7.17 -1.97 -3.09
C TYR A 291 -6.88 -3.25 -3.89
N ALA A 292 -6.26 -3.11 -5.04
CA ALA A 292 -6.05 -4.24 -5.93
C ALA A 292 -4.82 -5.07 -5.55
N PRO A 293 -4.90 -6.41 -5.71
CA PRO A 293 -3.79 -7.30 -5.41
C PRO A 293 -2.70 -7.21 -6.48
N VAL A 294 -1.44 -7.31 -6.07
CA VAL A 294 -0.30 -7.39 -7.00
C VAL A 294 -0.03 -8.82 -7.46
N ASN A 295 -0.53 -9.83 -6.77
CA ASN A 295 -0.42 -11.22 -7.18
C ASN A 295 -1.54 -11.56 -8.17
N VAL A 296 -1.16 -11.96 -9.39
CA VAL A 296 -2.11 -12.18 -10.50
C VAL A 296 -3.05 -13.37 -10.28
N LYS A 297 -2.73 -14.28 -9.34
CA LYS A 297 -3.58 -15.42 -8.99
C LYS A 297 -4.66 -15.08 -7.95
N SER A 298 -4.58 -13.91 -7.32
CA SER A 298 -5.51 -13.52 -6.25
C SER A 298 -6.93 -13.31 -6.74
N ALA A 299 -7.12 -12.90 -7.99
CA ALA A 299 -8.45 -12.66 -8.57
C ALA A 299 -9.38 -13.89 -8.46
N ALA A 300 -8.83 -15.11 -8.64
CA ALA A 300 -9.58 -16.35 -8.55
C ALA A 300 -10.04 -16.72 -7.12
N LEU A 301 -9.49 -16.04 -6.11
CA LEU A 301 -9.79 -16.27 -4.69
C LEU A 301 -10.79 -15.26 -4.12
N MET A 302 -11.21 -14.27 -4.91
CA MET A 302 -12.13 -13.22 -4.49
C MET A 302 -13.55 -13.48 -5.00
N SER A 303 -14.55 -13.02 -4.25
CA SER A 303 -15.93 -13.06 -4.74
C SER A 303 -16.13 -12.11 -5.93
N PRO A 304 -17.05 -12.41 -6.86
CA PRO A 304 -17.36 -11.50 -7.97
C PRO A 304 -17.81 -10.11 -7.52
N ALA A 305 -18.44 -10.00 -6.35
CA ALA A 305 -18.86 -8.74 -5.77
C ALA A 305 -17.65 -7.86 -5.41
N VAL A 306 -16.64 -8.43 -4.75
CA VAL A 306 -15.39 -7.75 -4.43
C VAL A 306 -14.62 -7.38 -5.69
N ALA A 307 -14.45 -8.33 -6.62
CA ALA A 307 -13.71 -8.10 -7.85
C ALA A 307 -14.22 -6.88 -8.62
N LYS A 308 -15.55 -6.64 -8.65
CA LYS A 308 -16.17 -5.49 -9.33
C LYS A 308 -15.82 -4.13 -8.73
N THR A 309 -15.35 -4.06 -7.49
CA THR A 309 -15.01 -2.81 -6.82
C THR A 309 -13.53 -2.42 -6.98
N LEU A 310 -12.74 -3.29 -7.59
CA LEU A 310 -11.29 -3.11 -7.72
C LEU A 310 -10.91 -2.34 -8.99
N PRO A 311 -9.77 -1.64 -9.00
CA PRO A 311 -9.21 -0.97 -10.17
C PRO A 311 -9.10 -1.85 -11.42
N ASP A 312 -8.93 -3.15 -11.24
CA ASP A 312 -8.81 -4.16 -12.32
C ASP A 312 -9.96 -4.15 -13.32
N GLN A 313 -11.16 -3.82 -12.86
CA GLN A 313 -12.35 -3.78 -13.72
C GLN A 313 -12.36 -2.57 -14.67
N TYR A 314 -11.52 -1.58 -14.38
CA TYR A 314 -11.49 -0.30 -15.09
C TYR A 314 -10.20 -0.08 -15.89
N LYS A 315 -9.50 -1.17 -16.26
CA LYS A 315 -8.22 -1.14 -16.99
C LYS A 315 -8.29 -0.36 -18.31
N SER A 316 -9.42 -0.39 -19.01
CA SER A 316 -9.61 0.33 -20.28
C SER A 316 -9.55 1.86 -20.17
N SER A 317 -9.86 2.39 -18.97
CA SER A 317 -9.79 3.83 -18.69
C SER A 317 -8.64 4.20 -17.75
N GLN A 318 -7.78 3.25 -17.43
CA GLN A 318 -6.69 3.39 -16.47
C GLN A 318 -5.48 4.08 -17.11
N ILE A 319 -4.88 4.99 -16.39
CA ILE A 319 -3.63 5.68 -16.73
C ILE A 319 -2.61 5.32 -15.66
N ASN A 320 -1.55 4.61 -16.04
CA ASN A 320 -0.46 4.32 -15.11
C ASN A 320 0.39 5.57 -14.89
N LEU A 321 0.55 5.96 -13.65
CA LEU A 321 1.45 7.04 -13.27
C LEU A 321 2.90 6.61 -13.47
N ASP A 322 3.73 7.50 -14.02
CA ASP A 322 5.15 7.22 -14.24
C ASP A 322 5.96 7.45 -12.95
N MET A 323 6.05 6.41 -12.13
CA MET A 323 6.75 6.45 -10.85
C MET A 323 8.26 6.71 -11.02
N LYS A 324 8.85 6.28 -12.14
CA LYS A 324 10.25 6.54 -12.44
C LYS A 324 10.48 8.02 -12.76
N TYR A 325 9.62 8.61 -13.60
CA TYR A 325 9.66 10.05 -13.86
C TYR A 325 9.53 10.86 -12.55
N TRP A 326 8.61 10.47 -11.69
CA TRP A 326 8.43 11.13 -10.40
C TRP A 326 9.65 10.99 -9.50
N ALA A 327 10.26 9.81 -9.41
CA ALA A 327 11.49 9.59 -8.66
C ALA A 327 12.64 10.50 -9.14
N GLU A 328 12.82 10.60 -10.46
CA GLU A 328 13.88 11.39 -11.09
C GLU A 328 13.66 12.91 -10.96
N ASN A 329 12.42 13.37 -10.82
CA ASN A 329 12.05 14.78 -10.81
C ASN A 329 11.50 15.27 -9.47
N ARG A 330 11.47 14.41 -8.45
CA ARG A 330 10.79 14.63 -7.16
C ARG A 330 11.15 15.98 -6.52
N ASP A 331 12.41 16.28 -6.38
CA ASP A 331 12.89 17.50 -5.70
C ASP A 331 12.54 18.76 -6.49
N ALA A 332 12.70 18.73 -7.80
CA ALA A 332 12.37 19.85 -8.69
C ALA A 332 10.87 20.16 -8.67
N ILE A 333 10.05 19.11 -8.74
CA ILE A 333 8.59 19.22 -8.66
C ILE A 333 8.18 19.73 -7.28
N ALA A 334 8.72 19.16 -6.19
CA ALA A 334 8.41 19.55 -4.83
C ALA A 334 8.70 21.03 -4.57
N LYS A 335 9.86 21.51 -5.01
CA LYS A 335 10.21 22.95 -4.92
C LYS A 335 9.17 23.84 -5.57
N ARG A 336 8.71 23.49 -6.77
CA ARG A 336 7.70 24.26 -7.50
C ARG A 336 6.31 24.12 -6.87
N TRP A 337 5.95 22.92 -6.44
CA TRP A 337 4.69 22.63 -5.77
C TRP A 337 4.49 23.47 -4.52
N TYR A 338 5.45 23.43 -3.60
CA TYR A 338 5.32 24.18 -2.34
C TYR A 338 5.44 25.68 -2.54
N ALA A 339 6.23 26.16 -3.50
CA ALA A 339 6.26 27.57 -3.87
C ALA A 339 4.93 28.04 -4.47
N TRP A 340 4.23 27.20 -5.23
CA TRP A 340 2.90 27.50 -5.73
C TRP A 340 1.83 27.44 -4.63
N GLN A 341 1.89 26.45 -3.77
CA GLN A 341 0.93 26.25 -2.67
C GLN A 341 0.94 27.39 -1.66
N SER A 342 2.10 28.00 -1.42
CA SER A 342 2.30 29.09 -0.45
C SER A 342 1.82 30.48 -0.93
N LYS A 343 1.53 30.64 -2.22
CA LYS A 343 0.96 31.88 -2.79
C LYS A 343 -0.54 31.93 -2.57
#